data_d888e034b6b37ba6461910cd8892284b
#
_entry.id   d888e034b6b37ba6461910cd8892284b
#
_cell.length_a   1.000
_cell.length_b   1.000
_cell.length_c   1.000
_cell.angle_alpha   90.00
_cell.angle_beta   90.00
_cell.angle_gamma   90.00
#
_symmetry.space_group_name_H-M   'P 1'
#
loop_
_entity.id
_entity.type
_entity.pdbx_description
1 polymer ?
#
loop_
_entity_poly.entity_id
_entity_poly.type
_entity_poly.pdbx_seq_one_letter_code
_entity_poly.pdbx_strand_id
1 'polypeptide(L)'
;MTPTLVRQHPPHAGATPRVNPSARARDWSEIQERMLVPLYEAVYERVEVGARTRLLGLGCGSGLALLMAASRGAAVTGVEPSSHERLALARQRLLPEAWGTRARGEARLVDGSPGDLADAADAHTPAYTLVTAFEPIGCLAGDSEGLGEALAAVTPLAERGAPVVLAGWGPPERCATSSVLRVATKLADPLRSAGSWRPARRDDLEEVAQRAGLRPDGSGRVACPFGYADVDSAVRGLLSTGLFDAAIAATDQAQVDKEVTEALHPHLRQDGTVWMPNVFRYLIARVP
;
A
#
# COMPACT_ATOMS: atom_id res chain seq x y z
N MET A 1 60.18 -15.23 -1.91
CA MET A 1 59.14 -14.37 -1.32
C MET A 1 57.87 -15.20 -1.29
N THR A 2 57.44 -15.65 -0.10
CA THR A 2 56.26 -16.51 0.08
C THR A 2 55.04 -15.61 0.28
N PRO A 3 53.92 -15.74 -0.47
CA PRO A 3 52.74 -14.94 -0.27
C PRO A 3 52.04 -15.36 1.02
N THR A 4 51.82 -14.40 1.89
CA THR A 4 51.09 -14.55 3.14
C THR A 4 49.60 -14.72 2.80
N LEU A 5 49.04 -15.89 3.01
CA LEU A 5 47.59 -16.17 2.95
C LEU A 5 46.90 -15.45 4.11
N VAL A 6 46.21 -14.38 3.79
CA VAL A 6 45.28 -13.74 4.74
C VAL A 6 44.08 -14.68 4.90
N ARG A 7 43.93 -15.29 6.07
CA ARG A 7 42.72 -16.02 6.44
C ARG A 7 41.59 -15.00 6.48
N GLN A 8 40.71 -15.10 5.49
CA GLN A 8 39.39 -14.46 5.58
C GLN A 8 38.64 -15.18 6.71
N HIS A 9 38.35 -14.48 7.79
CA HIS A 9 37.40 -14.95 8.78
C HIS A 9 36.04 -15.01 8.07
N PRO A 10 35.27 -16.13 8.21
CA PRO A 10 33.89 -16.11 7.79
C PRO A 10 33.18 -15.00 8.53
N PRO A 11 32.32 -14.23 7.87
CA PRO A 11 31.52 -13.23 8.56
C PRO A 11 30.76 -13.96 9.67
N HIS A 12 30.85 -13.46 10.90
CA HIS A 12 29.96 -13.90 11.96
C HIS A 12 28.56 -13.76 11.43
N ALA A 13 27.83 -14.87 11.37
CA ALA A 13 26.40 -14.88 11.20
C ALA A 13 25.78 -14.23 12.46
N GLY A 14 25.89 -12.90 12.55
CA GLY A 14 25.09 -12.09 13.43
C GLY A 14 23.64 -12.32 13.01
N ALA A 15 22.80 -12.72 13.95
CA ALA A 15 21.37 -12.85 13.70
C ALA A 15 20.91 -11.53 13.06
N THR A 16 20.44 -11.60 11.81
CA THR A 16 19.86 -10.47 11.10
C THR A 16 18.79 -9.88 12.03
N PRO A 17 18.83 -8.58 12.35
CA PRO A 17 17.81 -7.98 13.21
C PRO A 17 16.46 -8.28 12.57
N ARG A 18 15.67 -9.12 13.20
CA ARG A 18 14.31 -9.40 12.70
C ARG A 18 13.53 -8.10 12.84
N VAL A 19 13.11 -7.54 11.72
CA VAL A 19 12.17 -6.42 11.70
C VAL A 19 11.01 -6.79 12.60
N ASN A 20 10.74 -5.98 13.64
CA ASN A 20 9.61 -6.23 14.53
C ASN A 20 8.30 -5.93 13.78
N PRO A 21 7.48 -6.94 13.39
CA PRO A 21 6.31 -6.72 12.57
C PRO A 21 5.28 -5.78 13.20
N SER A 22 5.15 -5.83 14.54
CA SER A 22 4.20 -4.96 15.25
C SER A 22 4.67 -3.50 15.29
N ALA A 23 5.98 -3.24 15.40
CA ALA A 23 6.52 -1.87 15.30
C ALA A 23 6.33 -1.33 13.89
N ARG A 24 6.63 -2.14 12.88
CA ARG A 24 6.46 -1.80 11.48
C ARG A 24 5.00 -1.51 11.12
N ALA A 25 4.04 -2.30 11.60
CA ALA A 25 2.63 -2.06 11.39
C ALA A 25 2.17 -0.74 12.04
N ARG A 26 2.71 -0.37 13.21
CA ARG A 26 2.44 0.93 13.84
C ARG A 26 3.02 2.08 13.02
N ASP A 27 4.28 1.98 12.58
CA ASP A 27 4.91 3.01 11.72
C ASP A 27 4.12 3.21 10.42
N TRP A 28 3.63 2.12 9.80
CA TRP A 28 2.69 2.20 8.70
C TRP A 28 1.44 2.99 9.09
N SER A 29 0.76 2.57 10.13
CA SER A 29 -0.52 3.11 10.57
C SER A 29 -0.46 4.58 11.00
N GLU A 30 0.62 4.96 11.70
CA GLU A 30 0.74 6.27 12.33
C GLU A 30 1.46 7.29 11.44
N ILE A 31 2.35 6.82 10.56
CA ILE A 31 3.17 7.68 9.72
C ILE A 31 2.74 7.58 8.26
N GLN A 32 2.86 6.39 7.65
CA GLN A 32 2.82 6.26 6.20
C GLN A 32 1.41 6.26 5.61
N GLU A 33 0.48 5.51 6.18
CA GLU A 33 -0.88 5.37 5.65
C GLU A 33 -1.61 6.72 5.56
N ARG A 34 -1.33 7.64 6.49
CA ARG A 34 -1.93 8.98 6.52
C ARG A 34 -1.58 9.82 5.30
N MET A 35 -0.46 9.54 4.65
CA MET A 35 -0.04 10.26 3.44
C MET A 35 -0.98 10.00 2.26
N LEU A 36 -1.78 8.92 2.31
CA LEU A 36 -2.74 8.55 1.28
C LEU A 36 -4.16 9.13 1.54
N VAL A 37 -4.39 9.82 2.63
CA VAL A 37 -5.69 10.42 2.96
C VAL A 37 -6.25 11.27 1.82
N PRO A 38 -5.49 12.16 1.15
CA PRO A 38 -6.04 12.93 0.04
C PRO A 38 -6.54 12.06 -1.13
N LEU A 39 -5.89 10.90 -1.37
CA LEU A 39 -6.34 9.94 -2.38
C LEU A 39 -7.67 9.31 -1.98
N TYR A 40 -7.81 8.88 -0.72
CA TYR A 40 -9.05 8.28 -0.21
C TYR A 40 -10.22 9.27 -0.30
N GLU A 41 -10.00 10.52 0.12
CA GLU A 41 -11.01 11.58 0.07
C GLU A 41 -11.47 11.84 -1.37
N ALA A 42 -10.54 12.07 -2.29
CA ALA A 42 -10.85 12.36 -3.68
C ALA A 42 -11.62 11.22 -4.36
N VAL A 43 -11.26 9.96 -4.07
CA VAL A 43 -11.97 8.79 -4.60
C VAL A 43 -13.36 8.71 -4.00
N TYR A 44 -13.51 8.83 -2.67
CA TYR A 44 -14.79 8.70 -1.99
C TYR A 44 -15.78 9.80 -2.37
N GLU A 45 -15.31 11.01 -2.61
CA GLU A 45 -16.12 12.08 -3.19
C GLU A 45 -16.54 11.73 -4.63
N ARG A 46 -15.61 11.24 -5.45
CA ARG A 46 -15.86 10.95 -6.86
C ARG A 46 -16.85 9.82 -7.08
N VAL A 47 -16.88 8.79 -6.21
CA VAL A 47 -17.80 7.66 -6.27
C VAL A 47 -18.96 7.78 -5.27
N GLU A 48 -19.12 8.95 -4.63
CA GLU A 48 -20.22 9.30 -3.74
C GLU A 48 -20.44 8.29 -2.59
N VAL A 49 -19.35 7.93 -1.89
CA VAL A 49 -19.42 7.00 -0.75
C VAL A 49 -20.33 7.54 0.35
N GLY A 50 -21.31 6.76 0.75
CA GLY A 50 -22.29 7.10 1.78
C GLY A 50 -23.05 5.91 2.33
N ALA A 51 -24.19 6.14 2.99
CA ALA A 51 -24.95 5.14 3.74
C ALA A 51 -25.46 3.94 2.91
N ARG A 52 -25.53 4.09 1.58
CA ARG A 52 -25.93 2.99 0.68
C ARG A 52 -24.74 2.20 0.13
N THR A 53 -23.52 2.60 0.48
CA THR A 53 -22.30 1.95 -0.01
C THR A 53 -22.00 0.71 0.83
N ARG A 54 -21.80 -0.41 0.16
CA ARG A 54 -21.18 -1.62 0.70
C ARG A 54 -19.81 -1.76 0.07
N LEU A 55 -18.78 -1.36 0.80
CA LEU A 55 -17.41 -1.27 0.33
C LEU A 55 -16.64 -2.53 0.67
N LEU A 56 -15.93 -3.09 -0.32
CA LEU A 56 -14.89 -4.09 -0.13
C LEU A 56 -13.51 -3.45 -0.39
N GLY A 57 -12.65 -3.44 0.63
CA GLY A 57 -11.27 -2.98 0.54
C GLY A 57 -10.28 -4.14 0.45
N LEU A 58 -9.57 -4.25 -0.67
CA LEU A 58 -8.48 -5.20 -0.88
C LEU A 58 -7.16 -4.58 -0.43
N GLY A 59 -6.38 -5.31 0.38
CA GLY A 59 -5.18 -4.77 1.01
C GLY A 59 -5.54 -3.59 1.92
N CYS A 60 -6.46 -3.84 2.89
CA CYS A 60 -7.03 -2.75 3.69
C CYS A 60 -6.04 -2.10 4.67
N GLY A 61 -4.83 -2.63 4.79
CA GLY A 61 -3.79 -2.11 5.66
C GLY A 61 -4.21 -2.03 7.12
N SER A 62 -3.99 -0.91 7.77
CA SER A 62 -4.47 -0.67 9.13
C SER A 62 -5.88 -0.06 9.18
N GLY A 63 -6.62 -0.10 8.09
CA GLY A 63 -8.05 0.20 8.03
C GLY A 63 -8.42 1.68 7.97
N LEU A 64 -7.49 2.60 7.69
CA LEU A 64 -7.79 4.03 7.66
C LEU A 64 -8.79 4.38 6.55
N ALA A 65 -8.60 3.87 5.34
CA ALA A 65 -9.54 4.08 4.25
C ALA A 65 -10.95 3.54 4.60
N LEU A 66 -11.02 2.35 5.20
CA LEU A 66 -12.30 1.77 5.65
C LEU A 66 -12.97 2.62 6.74
N LEU A 67 -12.19 3.13 7.70
CA LEU A 67 -12.71 4.02 8.74
C LEU A 67 -13.30 5.30 8.12
N MET A 68 -12.63 5.88 7.13
CA MET A 68 -13.12 7.06 6.42
C MET A 68 -14.42 6.78 5.64
N ALA A 69 -14.56 5.60 5.04
CA ALA A 69 -15.80 5.18 4.40
C ALA A 69 -16.92 4.93 5.44
N ALA A 70 -16.62 4.24 6.52
CA ALA A 70 -17.56 3.98 7.60
C ALA A 70 -18.06 5.29 8.28
N SER A 71 -17.19 6.30 8.39
CA SER A 71 -17.59 7.62 8.90
C SER A 71 -18.59 8.36 7.99
N ARG A 72 -18.64 8.00 6.71
CA ARG A 72 -19.65 8.44 5.72
C ARG A 72 -20.92 7.58 5.72
N GLY A 73 -20.98 6.58 6.62
CA GLY A 73 -22.14 5.69 6.78
C GLY A 73 -22.07 4.40 5.96
N ALA A 74 -20.99 4.14 5.23
CA ALA A 74 -20.84 2.92 4.45
C ALA A 74 -20.68 1.67 5.33
N ALA A 75 -21.28 0.54 4.90
CA ALA A 75 -20.90 -0.78 5.39
C ALA A 75 -19.56 -1.18 4.75
N VAL A 76 -18.61 -1.66 5.55
CA VAL A 76 -17.25 -1.91 5.07
C VAL A 76 -16.78 -3.32 5.36
N THR A 77 -16.16 -3.95 4.37
CA THR A 77 -15.43 -5.20 4.52
C THR A 77 -13.97 -4.97 4.09
N GLY A 78 -13.01 -5.37 4.92
CA GLY A 78 -11.60 -5.30 4.59
C GLY A 78 -10.95 -6.67 4.54
N VAL A 79 -10.09 -6.88 3.56
CA VAL A 79 -9.23 -8.07 3.42
C VAL A 79 -7.78 -7.62 3.48
N GLU A 80 -6.98 -8.23 4.36
CA GLU A 80 -5.54 -7.93 4.50
C GLU A 80 -4.75 -9.25 4.55
N PRO A 81 -4.20 -9.68 3.40
CA PRO A 81 -3.46 -10.93 3.33
C PRO A 81 -1.99 -10.80 3.75
N SER A 82 -1.44 -9.58 3.78
CA SER A 82 0.00 -9.35 3.89
C SER A 82 0.48 -9.15 5.33
N SER A 83 -0.39 -8.75 6.27
CA SER A 83 0.03 -8.45 7.64
C SER A 83 -1.10 -8.60 8.68
N HIS A 84 -0.96 -9.63 9.51
CA HIS A 84 -1.83 -9.82 10.68
C HIS A 84 -1.78 -8.63 11.66
N GLU A 85 -0.60 -7.99 11.79
CA GLU A 85 -0.41 -6.86 12.68
C GLU A 85 -1.15 -5.62 12.18
N ARG A 86 -1.12 -5.35 10.86
CA ARG A 86 -1.92 -4.27 10.26
C ARG A 86 -3.41 -4.56 10.44
N LEU A 87 -3.84 -5.79 10.20
CA LEU A 87 -5.22 -6.20 10.39
C LEU A 87 -5.67 -6.07 11.86
N ALA A 88 -4.80 -6.36 12.82
CA ALA A 88 -5.08 -6.14 14.24
C ALA A 88 -5.33 -4.66 14.55
N LEU A 89 -4.55 -3.74 13.96
CA LEU A 89 -4.78 -2.29 14.07
C LEU A 89 -6.10 -1.87 13.40
N ALA A 90 -6.43 -2.46 12.25
CA ALA A 90 -7.72 -2.23 11.59
C ALA A 90 -8.90 -2.66 12.48
N ARG A 91 -8.78 -3.80 13.18
CA ARG A 91 -9.79 -4.26 14.16
C ARG A 91 -9.94 -3.26 15.30
N GLN A 92 -8.86 -2.75 15.86
CA GLN A 92 -8.91 -1.73 16.92
C GLN A 92 -9.59 -0.44 16.47
N ARG A 93 -9.40 -0.03 15.21
CA ARG A 93 -10.03 1.18 14.65
C ARG A 93 -11.50 1.02 14.34
N LEU A 94 -11.89 -0.10 13.78
CA LEU A 94 -13.23 -0.30 13.20
C LEU A 94 -14.18 -1.02 14.15
N LEU A 95 -13.66 -1.85 15.06
CA LEU A 95 -14.42 -2.69 15.98
C LEU A 95 -14.02 -2.43 17.44
N PRO A 96 -14.01 -1.18 17.93
CA PRO A 96 -13.67 -0.91 19.33
C PRO A 96 -14.76 -1.45 20.25
N GLU A 97 -14.36 -2.25 21.24
CA GLU A 97 -15.25 -2.85 22.26
C GLU A 97 -16.07 -1.81 23.06
N ALA A 98 -15.58 -0.57 23.14
CA ALA A 98 -16.14 0.49 23.97
C ALA A 98 -17.20 1.38 23.27
N TRP A 99 -17.48 1.20 21.99
CA TRP A 99 -18.38 2.07 21.26
C TRP A 99 -19.71 1.37 21.01
N GLY A 100 -20.74 1.80 21.75
CA GLY A 100 -22.09 1.26 21.60
C GLY A 100 -22.56 1.20 20.14
N THR A 101 -23.24 0.14 19.82
CA THR A 101 -23.63 -0.40 18.50
C THR A 101 -24.46 0.52 17.58
N ARG A 102 -24.68 1.81 17.90
CA ARG A 102 -25.66 2.65 17.22
C ARG A 102 -25.13 3.67 16.21
N ALA A 103 -23.82 3.82 16.03
CA ALA A 103 -23.30 4.97 15.27
C ALA A 103 -22.35 4.63 14.11
N ARG A 104 -22.07 3.36 13.82
CA ARG A 104 -21.19 2.99 12.70
C ARG A 104 -21.84 1.91 11.87
N GLY A 105 -21.70 2.02 10.55
CA GLY A 105 -22.09 1.01 9.59
C GLY A 105 -21.45 -0.34 9.95
N GLU A 106 -21.99 -1.42 9.43
CA GLU A 106 -21.47 -2.78 9.61
C GLU A 106 -20.03 -2.86 9.12
N ALA A 107 -19.09 -3.25 10.00
CA ALA A 107 -17.69 -3.43 9.66
C ALA A 107 -17.30 -4.91 9.82
N ARG A 108 -16.67 -5.48 8.78
CA ARG A 108 -16.14 -6.85 8.77
C ARG A 108 -14.69 -6.84 8.33
N LEU A 109 -13.84 -7.59 9.01
CA LEU A 109 -12.42 -7.74 8.66
C LEU A 109 -12.08 -9.21 8.51
N VAL A 110 -11.51 -9.55 7.37
CA VAL A 110 -11.16 -10.92 6.97
C VAL A 110 -9.64 -11.04 6.96
N ASP A 111 -9.17 -12.05 7.69
CA ASP A 111 -7.78 -12.48 7.71
C ASP A 111 -7.64 -13.58 6.68
N GLY A 112 -6.98 -13.30 5.58
CA GLY A 112 -6.83 -14.24 4.49
C GLY A 112 -6.84 -13.56 3.13
N SER A 113 -6.98 -14.37 2.10
CA SER A 113 -6.98 -13.92 0.70
C SER A 113 -8.37 -13.43 0.27
N PRO A 114 -8.45 -12.65 -0.81
CA PRO A 114 -9.73 -12.35 -1.47
C PRO A 114 -10.50 -13.61 -1.93
N GLY A 115 -9.80 -14.70 -2.25
CA GLY A 115 -10.38 -15.99 -2.57
C GLY A 115 -11.16 -16.60 -1.40
N ASP A 116 -10.60 -16.55 -0.19
CA ASP A 116 -11.26 -17.06 1.03
C ASP A 116 -12.59 -16.34 1.30
N LEU A 117 -12.64 -15.03 0.99
CA LEU A 117 -13.87 -14.26 1.08
C LEU A 117 -14.90 -14.72 0.04
N ALA A 118 -14.47 -15.02 -1.18
CA ALA A 118 -15.34 -15.50 -2.25
C ALA A 118 -15.89 -16.89 -1.93
N ASP A 119 -15.06 -17.78 -1.41
CA ASP A 119 -15.46 -19.14 -1.02
C ASP A 119 -16.44 -19.16 0.17
N ALA A 120 -16.34 -18.16 1.04
CA ALA A 120 -17.25 -18.02 2.19
C ALA A 120 -18.56 -17.28 1.87
N ALA A 121 -18.71 -16.73 0.67
CA ALA A 121 -19.93 -16.03 0.25
C ALA A 121 -21.01 -17.02 -0.15
N ASP A 122 -22.25 -16.74 0.22
CA ASP A 122 -23.42 -17.52 -0.14
C ASP A 122 -24.46 -16.66 -0.88
N ALA A 123 -25.56 -17.26 -1.32
CA ALA A 123 -26.63 -16.58 -2.04
C ALA A 123 -27.34 -15.47 -1.23
N HIS A 124 -27.10 -15.40 0.08
CA HIS A 124 -27.69 -14.40 0.99
C HIS A 124 -26.70 -13.27 1.30
N THR A 125 -25.43 -13.41 0.90
CA THR A 125 -24.42 -12.39 1.10
C THR A 125 -24.72 -11.18 0.22
N PRO A 126 -24.97 -9.98 0.79
CA PRO A 126 -25.28 -8.81 -0.01
C PRO A 126 -24.09 -8.42 -0.89
N ALA A 127 -24.33 -8.20 -2.18
CA ALA A 127 -23.30 -7.82 -3.13
C ALA A 127 -22.66 -6.47 -2.79
N TYR A 128 -21.36 -6.31 -3.05
CA TYR A 128 -20.64 -5.06 -2.84
C TYR A 128 -20.99 -4.04 -3.91
N THR A 129 -21.21 -2.80 -3.50
CA THR A 129 -21.49 -1.68 -4.41
C THR A 129 -20.24 -0.88 -4.77
N LEU A 130 -19.13 -1.16 -4.12
CA LEU A 130 -17.82 -0.53 -4.37
C LEU A 130 -16.69 -1.50 -3.96
N VAL A 131 -15.70 -1.67 -4.82
CA VAL A 131 -14.44 -2.37 -4.49
C VAL A 131 -13.28 -1.39 -4.60
N THR A 132 -12.36 -1.41 -3.65
CA THR A 132 -11.16 -0.55 -3.66
C THR A 132 -9.89 -1.36 -3.45
N ALA A 133 -8.83 -1.04 -4.19
CA ALA A 133 -7.46 -1.49 -3.98
C ALA A 133 -6.57 -0.24 -3.95
N PHE A 134 -6.32 0.27 -2.75
CA PHE A 134 -5.63 1.53 -2.55
C PHE A 134 -4.12 1.40 -2.36
N GLU A 135 -3.57 0.20 -2.30
CA GLU A 135 -2.13 0.00 -2.33
C GLU A 135 -1.61 0.41 -3.72
N PRO A 136 -0.77 1.48 -3.80
CA PRO A 136 -0.42 2.04 -5.10
C PRO A 136 0.59 1.17 -5.83
N ILE A 137 0.26 0.76 -7.06
CA ILE A 137 1.16 0.03 -7.98
C ILE A 137 1.88 0.98 -8.93
N GLY A 138 2.84 0.46 -9.69
CA GLY A 138 3.55 1.14 -10.77
C GLY A 138 4.87 1.79 -10.34
N CYS A 139 5.39 1.49 -9.15
CA CYS A 139 6.71 1.99 -8.72
C CYS A 139 7.82 0.94 -8.80
N LEU A 140 7.51 -0.34 -8.62
CA LEU A 140 8.46 -1.45 -8.72
C LEU A 140 8.01 -2.46 -9.77
N ALA A 141 8.97 -3.19 -10.33
CA ALA A 141 8.65 -4.32 -11.22
C ALA A 141 7.93 -5.40 -10.41
N GLY A 142 6.79 -5.88 -10.90
CA GLY A 142 6.01 -6.94 -10.25
C GLY A 142 5.05 -6.47 -9.15
N ASP A 143 4.99 -5.19 -8.81
CA ASP A 143 4.10 -4.68 -7.75
C ASP A 143 2.61 -4.81 -8.07
N SER A 144 2.26 -5.13 -9.30
CA SER A 144 0.88 -5.47 -9.71
C SER A 144 0.59 -6.99 -9.72
N GLU A 145 1.59 -7.83 -9.41
CA GLU A 145 1.40 -9.28 -9.36
C GLU A 145 0.35 -9.66 -8.30
N GLY A 146 -0.51 -10.62 -8.64
CA GLY A 146 -1.60 -11.06 -7.77
C GLY A 146 -2.81 -10.11 -7.70
N LEU A 147 -2.68 -8.81 -8.02
CA LEU A 147 -3.81 -7.89 -7.96
C LEU A 147 -4.91 -8.26 -8.96
N GLY A 148 -4.54 -8.67 -10.16
CA GLY A 148 -5.51 -9.14 -11.17
C GLY A 148 -6.29 -10.37 -10.71
N GLU A 149 -5.62 -11.34 -10.08
CA GLU A 149 -6.24 -12.55 -9.51
C GLU A 149 -7.16 -12.20 -8.33
N ALA A 150 -6.69 -11.31 -7.43
CA ALA A 150 -7.50 -10.82 -6.33
C ALA A 150 -8.79 -10.13 -6.79
N LEU A 151 -8.70 -9.30 -7.83
CA LEU A 151 -9.86 -8.64 -8.44
C LEU A 151 -10.79 -9.65 -9.11
N ALA A 152 -10.25 -10.62 -9.85
CA ALA A 152 -11.06 -11.66 -10.48
C ALA A 152 -11.85 -12.50 -9.45
N ALA A 153 -11.23 -12.80 -8.29
CA ALA A 153 -11.87 -13.54 -7.22
C ALA A 153 -13.05 -12.79 -6.59
N VAL A 154 -12.97 -11.45 -6.46
CA VAL A 154 -14.01 -10.67 -5.78
C VAL A 154 -15.01 -10.02 -6.74
N THR A 155 -14.73 -9.95 -8.04
CA THR A 155 -15.64 -9.38 -9.04
C THR A 155 -17.03 -10.01 -8.99
N PRO A 156 -17.20 -11.36 -8.83
CA PRO A 156 -18.50 -11.98 -8.69
C PRO A 156 -19.30 -11.58 -7.44
N LEU A 157 -18.61 -11.04 -6.42
CA LEU A 157 -19.24 -10.57 -5.18
C LEU A 157 -19.76 -9.14 -5.29
N ALA A 158 -19.43 -8.43 -6.36
CA ALA A 158 -19.85 -7.06 -6.59
C ALA A 158 -21.09 -6.99 -7.50
N GLU A 159 -21.88 -5.95 -7.34
CA GLU A 159 -23.01 -5.69 -8.21
C GLU A 159 -22.54 -5.40 -9.65
N ARG A 160 -23.36 -5.79 -10.64
CA ARG A 160 -23.13 -5.38 -12.04
C ARG A 160 -23.08 -3.85 -12.12
N GLY A 161 -22.09 -3.31 -12.83
CA GLY A 161 -21.86 -1.88 -12.92
C GLY A 161 -21.22 -1.24 -11.67
N ALA A 162 -20.97 -2.00 -10.61
CA ALA A 162 -20.28 -1.48 -9.43
C ALA A 162 -18.90 -0.93 -9.78
N PRO A 163 -18.50 0.23 -9.24
CA PRO A 163 -17.16 0.75 -9.41
C PRO A 163 -16.13 -0.11 -8.67
N VAL A 164 -15.01 -0.33 -9.36
CA VAL A 164 -13.77 -0.89 -8.82
C VAL A 164 -12.69 0.15 -8.97
N VAL A 165 -12.07 0.56 -7.86
CA VAL A 165 -11.07 1.62 -7.86
C VAL A 165 -9.69 1.05 -7.57
N LEU A 166 -8.77 1.32 -8.48
CA LEU A 166 -7.35 0.95 -8.38
C LEU A 166 -6.52 2.20 -8.19
N ALA A 167 -5.48 2.12 -7.36
CA ALA A 167 -4.52 3.20 -7.14
C ALA A 167 -3.16 2.88 -7.73
N GLY A 168 -2.46 3.91 -8.20
CA GLY A 168 -1.11 3.80 -8.71
C GLY A 168 -0.30 5.07 -8.49
N TRP A 169 1.00 4.91 -8.54
CA TRP A 169 1.90 6.05 -8.54
C TRP A 169 1.68 6.89 -9.80
N GLY A 170 1.82 8.18 -9.65
CA GLY A 170 1.88 9.08 -10.80
C GLY A 170 3.22 9.00 -11.53
N PRO A 171 3.39 9.81 -12.58
CA PRO A 171 4.63 9.78 -13.35
C PRO A 171 5.82 10.18 -12.45
N PRO A 172 6.99 9.52 -12.62
CA PRO A 172 8.14 9.66 -11.72
C PRO A 172 8.62 11.10 -11.53
N GLU A 173 8.51 11.92 -12.57
CA GLU A 173 8.87 13.35 -12.54
C GLU A 173 7.94 14.20 -11.67
N ARG A 174 6.78 13.65 -11.26
CA ARG A 174 5.81 14.26 -10.36
C ARG A 174 5.81 13.62 -8.96
N CYS A 175 6.71 12.67 -8.73
CA CYS A 175 6.81 11.91 -7.48
C CYS A 175 8.23 12.02 -6.91
N ALA A 176 8.44 12.93 -5.97
CA ALA A 176 9.74 13.15 -5.35
C ALA A 176 10.26 11.87 -4.64
N THR A 177 9.36 11.04 -4.10
CA THR A 177 9.71 9.76 -3.48
C THR A 177 10.35 8.76 -4.46
N SER A 178 10.16 8.92 -5.79
CA SER A 178 10.76 8.03 -6.79
C SER A 178 12.29 7.95 -6.69
N SER A 179 12.97 9.04 -6.33
CA SER A 179 14.43 9.05 -6.13
C SER A 179 14.86 8.21 -4.94
N VAL A 180 14.07 8.22 -3.88
CA VAL A 180 14.32 7.44 -2.64
C VAL A 180 14.01 5.96 -2.88
N LEU A 181 12.93 5.63 -3.60
CA LEU A 181 12.58 4.25 -3.93
C LEU A 181 13.62 3.55 -4.83
N ARG A 182 14.42 4.31 -5.59
CA ARG A 182 15.55 3.74 -6.36
C ARG A 182 16.61 3.09 -5.46
N VAL A 183 16.73 3.52 -4.21
CA VAL A 183 17.63 2.89 -3.23
C VAL A 183 17.24 1.42 -3.04
N ALA A 184 15.94 1.12 -2.93
CA ALA A 184 15.45 -0.24 -2.77
C ALA A 184 15.94 -1.17 -3.90
N THR A 185 15.78 -0.74 -5.16
CA THR A 185 16.18 -1.57 -6.31
C THR A 185 17.70 -1.63 -6.47
N LYS A 186 18.41 -0.51 -6.22
CA LYS A 186 19.88 -0.44 -6.30
C LYS A 186 20.55 -1.40 -5.32
N LEU A 187 20.04 -1.50 -4.11
CA LEU A 187 20.60 -2.37 -3.07
C LEU A 187 20.14 -3.83 -3.20
N ALA A 188 18.90 -4.08 -3.63
CA ALA A 188 18.38 -5.43 -3.77
C ALA A 188 19.10 -6.22 -4.88
N ASP A 189 19.40 -5.60 -6.00
CA ASP A 189 20.12 -6.22 -7.11
C ASP A 189 20.97 -5.18 -7.87
N PRO A 190 22.22 -4.95 -7.45
CA PRO A 190 23.11 -3.98 -8.07
C PRO A 190 23.39 -4.24 -9.56
N LEU A 191 23.36 -5.49 -9.99
CA LEU A 191 23.64 -5.89 -11.38
C LEU A 191 22.42 -5.68 -12.28
N ARG A 192 21.21 -5.76 -11.74
CA ARG A 192 19.93 -5.56 -12.45
C ARG A 192 19.30 -4.20 -12.22
N SER A 193 19.89 -3.35 -11.39
CA SER A 193 19.30 -2.09 -10.93
C SER A 193 18.81 -1.17 -12.06
N ALA A 194 19.44 -1.22 -13.23
CA ALA A 194 19.02 -0.43 -14.38
C ALA A 194 17.68 -0.88 -15.01
N GLY A 195 17.26 -2.13 -14.78
CA GLY A 195 16.05 -2.72 -15.38
C GLY A 195 14.92 -3.01 -14.40
N SER A 196 15.21 -3.11 -13.10
CA SER A 196 14.21 -3.50 -12.09
C SER A 196 13.39 -2.32 -11.57
N TRP A 197 13.93 -1.09 -11.60
CA TRP A 197 13.10 0.09 -11.35
C TRP A 197 12.27 0.39 -12.61
N ARG A 198 10.97 0.18 -12.49
CA ARG A 198 10.03 0.43 -13.57
C ARG A 198 9.26 1.71 -13.25
N PRO A 199 9.38 2.75 -14.07
CA PRO A 199 8.54 3.92 -13.89
C PRO A 199 7.06 3.55 -14.09
N ALA A 200 6.17 4.19 -13.34
CA ALA A 200 4.73 4.07 -13.55
C ALA A 200 4.39 4.37 -15.02
N ARG A 201 3.79 3.41 -15.70
CA ARG A 201 3.29 3.59 -17.06
C ARG A 201 1.88 4.16 -17.01
N ARG A 202 1.51 4.90 -18.05
CA ARG A 202 0.18 5.50 -18.13
C ARG A 202 -0.94 4.48 -18.03
N ASP A 203 -0.72 3.28 -18.56
CA ASP A 203 -1.74 2.27 -18.76
C ASP A 203 -1.60 1.06 -17.79
N ASP A 204 -0.72 1.14 -16.78
CA ASP A 204 -0.53 0.03 -15.81
C ASP A 204 -1.83 -0.36 -15.10
N LEU A 205 -2.63 0.61 -14.66
CA LEU A 205 -3.90 0.35 -13.99
C LEU A 205 -4.95 -0.21 -14.96
N GLU A 206 -4.97 0.29 -16.20
CA GLU A 206 -5.85 -0.19 -17.26
C GLU A 206 -5.54 -1.63 -17.65
N GLU A 207 -4.24 -1.99 -17.75
CA GLU A 207 -3.82 -3.37 -18.03
C GLU A 207 -4.28 -4.33 -16.94
N VAL A 208 -4.17 -3.94 -15.65
CA VAL A 208 -4.66 -4.74 -14.53
C VAL A 208 -6.18 -4.89 -14.58
N ALA A 209 -6.90 -3.79 -14.77
CA ALA A 209 -8.36 -3.81 -14.86
C ALA A 209 -8.86 -4.70 -16.02
N GLN A 210 -8.25 -4.58 -17.21
CA GLN A 210 -8.62 -5.37 -18.38
C GLN A 210 -8.34 -6.87 -18.17
N ARG A 211 -7.19 -7.23 -17.57
CA ARG A 211 -6.88 -8.62 -17.24
C ARG A 211 -7.87 -9.23 -16.24
N ALA A 212 -8.42 -8.42 -15.34
CA ALA A 212 -9.47 -8.82 -14.42
C ALA A 212 -10.89 -8.79 -15.04
N GLY A 213 -11.03 -8.52 -16.34
CA GLY A 213 -12.31 -8.44 -17.04
C GLY A 213 -13.13 -7.18 -16.76
N LEU A 214 -12.53 -6.18 -16.09
CA LEU A 214 -13.19 -4.92 -15.75
C LEU A 214 -13.16 -3.93 -16.93
N ARG A 215 -14.12 -3.01 -16.98
CA ARG A 215 -14.22 -1.98 -18.02
C ARG A 215 -13.79 -0.63 -17.45
N PRO A 216 -12.68 -0.03 -17.92
CA PRO A 216 -12.29 1.33 -17.53
C PRO A 216 -13.42 2.34 -17.77
N ASP A 217 -13.73 3.19 -16.77
CA ASP A 217 -14.82 4.17 -16.83
C ASP A 217 -14.32 5.61 -16.57
N GLY A 218 -13.27 5.77 -15.78
CA GLY A 218 -12.71 7.08 -15.52
C GLY A 218 -11.40 7.00 -14.74
N SER A 219 -10.70 8.11 -14.65
CA SER A 219 -9.48 8.20 -13.86
C SER A 219 -9.28 9.62 -13.30
N GLY A 220 -8.43 9.73 -12.28
CA GLY A 220 -8.03 11.01 -11.72
C GLY A 220 -6.60 10.99 -11.19
N ARG A 221 -6.12 12.18 -10.85
CA ARG A 221 -4.81 12.38 -10.21
C ARG A 221 -5.00 13.23 -8.96
N VAL A 222 -4.27 12.86 -7.91
CA VAL A 222 -4.37 13.52 -6.61
C VAL A 222 -2.97 13.84 -6.11
N ALA A 223 -2.77 15.06 -5.63
CA ALA A 223 -1.54 15.41 -4.92
C ALA A 223 -1.58 14.80 -3.51
N CYS A 224 -0.64 13.92 -3.21
CA CYS A 224 -0.45 13.32 -1.90
C CYS A 224 0.99 13.57 -1.45
N PRO A 225 1.31 14.76 -0.96
CA PRO A 225 2.66 15.04 -0.48
C PRO A 225 2.96 14.20 0.75
N PHE A 226 4.18 13.66 0.83
CA PHE A 226 4.67 12.99 2.01
C PHE A 226 5.40 14.00 2.88
N GLY A 227 4.84 14.28 4.04
CA GLY A 227 5.37 15.20 5.03
C GLY A 227 5.68 14.49 6.34
N TYR A 228 6.95 14.50 6.74
CA TYR A 228 7.43 13.85 7.97
C TYR A 228 7.99 14.88 8.92
N ALA A 229 7.84 14.63 10.22
CA ALA A 229 8.30 15.52 11.27
C ALA A 229 9.83 15.70 11.26
N ASP A 230 10.54 14.61 10.89
CA ASP A 230 12.01 14.55 10.85
C ASP A 230 12.45 13.41 9.90
N VAL A 231 13.77 13.27 9.73
CA VAL A 231 14.38 12.23 8.88
C VAL A 231 14.12 10.82 9.44
N ASP A 232 14.17 10.64 10.76
CA ASP A 232 13.94 9.34 11.38
C ASP A 232 12.51 8.86 11.15
N SER A 233 11.54 9.75 11.27
CA SER A 233 10.13 9.46 10.94
C SER A 233 9.96 9.14 9.46
N ALA A 234 10.68 9.83 8.57
CA ALA A 234 10.64 9.56 7.13
C ALA A 234 11.21 8.16 6.82
N VAL A 235 12.36 7.80 7.39
CA VAL A 235 12.97 6.48 7.23
C VAL A 235 12.00 5.39 7.73
N ARG A 236 11.48 5.50 8.96
CA ARG A 236 10.53 4.53 9.51
C ARG A 236 9.27 4.41 8.66
N GLY A 237 8.69 5.53 8.25
CA GLY A 237 7.50 5.54 7.40
C GLY A 237 7.74 4.83 6.06
N LEU A 238 8.84 5.13 5.38
CA LEU A 238 9.21 4.53 4.11
C LEU A 238 9.50 3.02 4.26
N LEU A 239 10.25 2.61 5.27
CA LEU A 239 10.55 1.20 5.53
C LEU A 239 9.31 0.40 5.93
N SER A 240 8.31 1.05 6.53
CA SER A 240 7.06 0.39 6.90
C SER A 240 6.24 -0.09 5.69
N THR A 241 6.52 0.44 4.49
CA THR A 241 5.84 0.04 3.24
C THR A 241 6.15 -1.39 2.80
N GLY A 242 7.31 -1.94 3.15
CA GLY A 242 7.80 -3.21 2.63
C GLY A 242 8.63 -3.11 1.35
N LEU A 243 8.63 -1.97 0.70
CA LEU A 243 9.32 -1.79 -0.57
C LEU A 243 10.86 -1.95 -0.48
N PHE A 244 11.42 -1.89 0.74
CA PHE A 244 12.86 -2.03 0.98
C PHE A 244 13.26 -3.42 1.50
N ASP A 245 12.33 -4.36 1.66
CA ASP A 245 12.62 -5.66 2.26
C ASP A 245 13.64 -6.48 1.47
N ALA A 246 13.55 -6.47 0.15
CA ALA A 246 14.53 -7.12 -0.70
C ALA A 246 15.93 -6.49 -0.56
N ALA A 247 16.03 -5.18 -0.38
CA ALA A 247 17.28 -4.48 -0.14
C ALA A 247 17.88 -4.83 1.24
N ILE A 248 17.04 -4.89 2.28
CA ILE A 248 17.45 -5.30 3.64
C ILE A 248 17.93 -6.75 3.62
N ALA A 249 17.26 -7.63 2.89
CA ALA A 249 17.67 -9.03 2.77
C ALA A 249 18.98 -9.21 1.99
N ALA A 250 19.24 -8.36 0.99
CA ALA A 250 20.44 -8.42 0.16
C ALA A 250 21.67 -7.77 0.83
N THR A 251 21.44 -6.84 1.75
CA THR A 251 22.49 -6.10 2.49
C THR A 251 22.28 -6.27 3.99
N ASP A 252 21.89 -5.20 4.67
CA ASP A 252 21.40 -5.18 6.05
C ASP A 252 20.57 -3.91 6.29
N GLN A 253 19.89 -3.86 7.44
CA GLN A 253 19.05 -2.72 7.83
C GLN A 253 19.85 -1.41 7.91
N ALA A 254 21.05 -1.45 8.51
CA ALA A 254 21.86 -0.23 8.74
C ALA A 254 22.32 0.41 7.42
N GLN A 255 22.66 -0.42 6.44
CA GLN A 255 23.03 0.06 5.10
C GLN A 255 21.83 0.70 4.40
N VAL A 256 20.64 0.08 4.48
CA VAL A 256 19.43 0.63 3.88
C VAL A 256 19.04 1.94 4.55
N ASP A 257 19.06 2.01 5.89
CA ASP A 257 18.77 3.24 6.67
C ASP A 257 19.68 4.39 6.24
N LYS A 258 20.98 4.11 6.09
CA LYS A 258 21.97 5.10 5.66
C LYS A 258 21.66 5.62 4.25
N GLU A 259 21.49 4.74 3.29
CA GLU A 259 21.23 5.11 1.88
C GLU A 259 19.89 5.86 1.72
N VAL A 260 18.85 5.44 2.45
CA VAL A 260 17.56 6.15 2.47
C VAL A 260 17.72 7.53 3.10
N THR A 261 18.45 7.64 4.22
CA THR A 261 18.74 8.94 4.86
C THR A 261 19.47 9.88 3.90
N GLU A 262 20.50 9.39 3.19
CA GLU A 262 21.21 10.19 2.19
C GLU A 262 20.29 10.61 1.03
N ALA A 263 19.42 9.73 0.57
CA ALA A 263 18.47 10.04 -0.50
C ALA A 263 17.37 11.05 -0.07
N LEU A 264 17.12 11.20 1.22
CA LEU A 264 16.17 12.17 1.78
C LEU A 264 16.75 13.59 1.89
N HIS A 265 18.07 13.79 1.87
CA HIS A 265 18.71 15.11 2.02
C HIS A 265 18.13 16.20 1.11
N PRO A 266 17.86 15.97 -0.20
CA PRO A 266 17.30 17.00 -1.06
C PRO A 266 15.87 17.44 -0.66
N HIS A 267 15.21 16.67 0.20
CA HIS A 267 13.83 16.89 0.65
C HIS A 267 13.75 17.45 2.07
N LEU A 268 14.91 17.61 2.75
CA LEU A 268 15.00 18.18 4.08
C LEU A 268 14.81 19.69 4.02
N ARG A 269 13.91 20.21 4.87
CA ARG A 269 13.66 21.63 5.03
C ARG A 269 14.51 22.21 6.16
N GLN A 270 14.61 23.54 6.22
CA GLN A 270 15.37 24.25 7.25
C GLN A 270 14.85 24.03 8.67
N ASP A 271 13.56 23.71 8.82
CA ASP A 271 12.92 23.40 10.09
C ASP A 271 13.10 21.94 10.54
N GLY A 272 13.88 21.15 9.79
CA GLY A 272 14.15 19.74 10.07
C GLY A 272 13.08 18.78 9.54
N THR A 273 11.97 19.27 8.99
CA THR A 273 10.94 18.42 8.39
C THR A 273 11.39 17.90 7.02
N VAL A 274 10.86 16.72 6.63
CA VAL A 274 11.05 16.16 5.28
C VAL A 274 9.78 16.34 4.48
N TRP A 275 9.88 16.87 3.25
CA TRP A 275 8.74 17.11 2.40
C TRP A 275 8.99 16.63 0.98
N MET A 276 8.18 15.67 0.54
CA MET A 276 8.24 15.09 -0.80
C MET A 276 6.90 15.27 -1.51
N PRO A 277 6.78 16.18 -2.49
CA PRO A 277 5.58 16.26 -3.31
C PRO A 277 5.44 14.98 -4.14
N ASN A 278 4.25 14.39 -4.10
CA ASN A 278 3.90 13.21 -4.87
C ASN A 278 2.53 13.40 -5.51
N VAL A 279 2.32 12.73 -6.63
CA VAL A 279 1.04 12.63 -7.31
C VAL A 279 0.69 11.16 -7.43
N PHE A 280 -0.50 10.79 -6.98
CA PHE A 280 -1.06 9.47 -7.22
C PHE A 280 -2.12 9.53 -8.32
N ARG A 281 -2.30 8.42 -8.99
CA ARG A 281 -3.35 8.19 -9.97
C ARG A 281 -4.35 7.19 -9.41
N TYR A 282 -5.62 7.36 -9.71
CA TYR A 282 -6.61 6.30 -9.55
C TYR A 282 -7.33 6.03 -10.86
N LEU A 283 -7.74 4.79 -11.05
CA LEU A 283 -8.59 4.32 -12.12
C LEU A 283 -9.90 3.85 -11.51
N ILE A 284 -11.02 4.28 -12.09
CA ILE A 284 -12.34 3.71 -11.84
C ILE A 284 -12.65 2.79 -13.01
N ALA A 285 -12.88 1.52 -12.72
CA ALA A 285 -13.40 0.55 -13.67
C ALA A 285 -14.76 0.04 -13.21
N ARG A 286 -15.51 -0.62 -14.08
CA ARG A 286 -16.83 -1.16 -13.79
C ARG A 286 -16.85 -2.68 -13.93
N VAL A 287 -17.57 -3.32 -13.02
CA VAL A 287 -17.95 -4.72 -13.16
C VAL A 287 -18.87 -4.87 -14.37
N PRO A 288 -18.64 -5.82 -15.29
CA PRO A 288 -19.43 -5.99 -16.51
C PRO A 288 -20.88 -6.40 -16.28
#